data_bc705cb40f161f0d1947c4fa3d6e4ec7
#
_entry.id   bc705cb40f161f0d1947c4fa3d6e4ec7
#
_cell.length_a   1.000
_cell.length_b   1.000
_cell.length_c   1.000
_cell.angle_alpha   90.00
_cell.angle_beta   90.00
_cell.angle_gamma   90.00
#
_symmetry.space_group_name_H-M   'P 1'
#
loop_
_entity.id
_entity.type
_entity.pdbx_description
1 polymer ?
#
loop_
_entity_poly.entity_id
_entity_poly.type
_entity_poly.pdbx_seq_one_letter_code
_entity_poly.pdbx_strand_id
1 'polypeptide(L)'
;QEDALYAERLQLSDGPARQDIMGISQEWIERLDRVGGAIHPDSSELGNSDAASIEKWRHYFSCVVNDRIRQSVYVDPELLKCVLNDMVEEAGIKLYLHSWGCRAISEGGRVSGVVFESKEGRQAIRAKVTIDGTGDGDVMATAGAAFEGGYDVEDRSAMLAVVFRLGNV
;
A
#
# COMPACT_ATOMS: atom_id res chain seq x y z
N GLN A 1 13.25 26.38 -0.64
CA GLN A 1 14.25 25.60 -1.40
C GLN A 1 13.91 24.11 -1.49
N GLU A 2 13.23 23.54 -0.48
CA GLU A 2 12.77 22.13 -0.50
C GLU A 2 11.59 21.94 -1.45
N ASP A 3 10.67 22.87 -1.53
CA ASP A 3 9.51 22.80 -2.44
C ASP A 3 9.93 22.82 -3.93
N ALA A 4 11.03 23.51 -4.25
CA ALA A 4 11.58 23.55 -5.59
C ALA A 4 12.24 22.21 -5.98
N LEU A 5 12.93 21.55 -5.03
CA LEU A 5 13.53 20.23 -5.23
C LEU A 5 12.48 19.12 -5.37
N TYR A 6 11.35 19.26 -4.68
CA TYR A 6 10.22 18.32 -4.81
C TYR A 6 9.52 18.49 -6.16
N ALA A 7 9.33 19.72 -6.61
CA ALA A 7 8.79 20.05 -7.93
C ALA A 7 9.71 19.57 -9.07
N GLU A 8 11.03 19.66 -8.88
CA GLU A 8 12.03 19.24 -9.86
C GLU A 8 12.10 17.69 -9.98
N ARG A 9 11.92 16.96 -8.90
CA ARG A 9 11.80 15.49 -8.90
C ARG A 9 10.50 15.00 -9.53
N LEU A 10 9.45 15.83 -9.52
CA LEU A 10 8.18 15.59 -10.19
C LEU A 10 8.13 16.15 -11.61
N GLN A 11 9.23 16.67 -12.15
CA GLN A 11 9.37 16.92 -13.58
C GLN A 11 9.32 15.58 -14.31
N LEU A 12 8.09 15.13 -14.46
CA LEU A 12 7.78 14.03 -15.34
C LEU A 12 8.08 14.53 -16.74
N SER A 13 8.92 13.78 -17.41
CA SER A 13 9.24 13.98 -18.83
C SER A 13 7.94 14.32 -19.59
N ASP A 14 8.02 15.22 -20.57
CA ASP A 14 6.92 15.53 -21.50
C ASP A 14 6.54 14.34 -22.39
N GLY A 15 7.07 13.16 -22.08
CA GLY A 15 6.77 11.90 -22.73
C GLY A 15 5.44 11.26 -22.27
N PRO A 16 4.98 10.23 -22.99
CA PRO A 16 3.79 9.49 -22.59
C PRO A 16 3.95 8.97 -21.16
N ALA A 17 2.84 8.98 -20.40
CA ALA A 17 2.83 8.47 -19.03
C ALA A 17 3.36 7.03 -19.02
N ARG A 18 4.41 6.78 -18.22
CA ARG A 18 4.97 5.45 -18.05
C ARG A 18 4.38 4.83 -16.80
N GLN A 19 3.92 3.61 -16.91
CA GLN A 19 3.45 2.85 -15.75
C GLN A 19 4.67 2.37 -14.95
N ASP A 20 4.80 2.86 -13.71
CA ASP A 20 5.91 2.51 -12.81
C ASP A 20 5.53 1.36 -11.86
N ILE A 21 4.23 1.17 -11.59
CA ILE A 21 3.72 0.12 -10.71
C ILE A 21 3.01 -0.94 -11.55
N MET A 22 3.46 -2.18 -11.42
CA MET A 22 2.98 -3.34 -12.17
C MET A 22 2.85 -4.57 -11.25
N GLY A 23 2.56 -5.72 -11.84
CA GLY A 23 2.47 -7.00 -11.12
C GLY A 23 1.25 -7.08 -10.24
N ILE A 24 1.40 -7.55 -9.01
CA ILE A 24 0.29 -7.80 -8.07
C ILE A 24 -0.53 -6.52 -7.82
N SER A 25 0.11 -5.35 -7.79
CA SER A 25 -0.60 -4.09 -7.58
C SER A 25 -1.56 -3.79 -8.74
N GLN A 26 -1.13 -3.99 -9.97
CA GLN A 26 -2.00 -3.83 -11.13
C GLN A 26 -3.10 -4.89 -11.17
N GLU A 27 -2.76 -6.13 -10.83
CA GLU A 27 -3.72 -7.24 -10.85
C GLU A 27 -4.90 -7.03 -9.89
N TRP A 28 -4.65 -6.62 -8.64
CA TRP A 28 -5.77 -6.39 -7.71
C TRP A 28 -6.63 -5.19 -8.14
N ILE A 29 -6.06 -4.14 -8.75
CA ILE A 29 -6.82 -3.01 -9.31
C ILE A 29 -7.76 -3.51 -10.41
N GLU A 30 -7.25 -4.28 -11.36
CA GLU A 30 -8.04 -4.82 -12.47
C GLU A 30 -9.14 -5.79 -12.00
N ARG A 31 -8.85 -6.58 -10.97
CA ARG A 31 -9.86 -7.47 -10.36
C ARG A 31 -10.95 -6.66 -9.63
N LEU A 32 -10.56 -5.63 -8.93
CA LEU A 32 -11.47 -4.75 -8.20
C LEU A 32 -12.35 -3.93 -9.17
N ASP A 33 -11.79 -3.44 -10.26
CA ASP A 33 -12.51 -2.73 -11.30
C ASP A 33 -13.60 -3.61 -11.94
N ARG A 34 -13.29 -4.87 -12.24
CA ARG A 34 -14.26 -5.85 -12.77
C ARG A 34 -15.49 -6.06 -11.89
N VAL A 35 -15.38 -5.87 -10.60
CA VAL A 35 -16.50 -5.97 -9.65
C VAL A 35 -17.09 -4.61 -9.27
N GLY A 36 -16.67 -3.53 -9.95
CA GLY A 36 -17.15 -2.17 -9.72
C GLY A 36 -16.67 -1.55 -8.40
N GLY A 37 -15.59 -2.06 -7.84
CA GLY A 37 -15.01 -1.60 -6.58
C GLY A 37 -13.86 -0.61 -6.72
N ALA A 38 -13.50 -0.20 -7.93
CA ALA A 38 -12.43 0.77 -8.20
C ALA A 38 -12.94 1.94 -9.03
N ILE A 39 -12.40 3.13 -8.77
CA ILE A 39 -12.56 4.32 -9.59
C ILE A 39 -11.17 4.87 -9.85
N HIS A 40 -10.76 4.91 -11.12
CA HIS A 40 -9.46 5.42 -11.54
C HIS A 40 -9.52 5.91 -12.99
N PRO A 41 -8.60 6.79 -13.42
CA PRO A 41 -8.46 7.14 -14.81
C PRO A 41 -8.05 5.94 -15.66
N ASP A 42 -8.56 5.90 -16.89
CA ASP A 42 -8.11 4.93 -17.89
C ASP A 42 -6.64 5.18 -18.25
N SER A 43 -5.91 4.15 -18.61
CA SER A 43 -4.51 4.27 -19.02
C SER A 43 -4.32 5.23 -20.21
N SER A 44 -5.33 5.33 -21.08
CA SER A 44 -5.37 6.28 -22.21
C SER A 44 -5.55 7.74 -21.79
N GLU A 45 -6.06 7.99 -20.59
CA GLU A 45 -6.26 9.35 -20.06
C GLU A 45 -5.03 9.86 -19.32
N LEU A 46 -4.10 8.98 -18.93
CA LEU A 46 -2.94 9.36 -18.13
C LEU A 46 -2.02 10.33 -18.86
N GLY A 47 -1.58 11.36 -18.14
CA GLY A 47 -0.76 12.44 -18.68
C GLY A 47 -1.52 13.49 -19.45
N ASN A 48 -2.82 13.29 -19.72
CA ASN A 48 -3.65 14.26 -20.42
C ASN A 48 -3.79 15.57 -19.58
N SER A 49 -3.84 16.69 -20.28
CA SER A 49 -3.97 18.04 -19.69
C SER A 49 -5.11 18.85 -20.33
N ASP A 50 -5.97 18.24 -21.14
CA ASP A 50 -7.11 18.98 -21.69
C ASP A 50 -8.15 19.27 -20.61
N ALA A 51 -8.85 20.39 -20.79
CA ALA A 51 -9.77 20.93 -19.79
C ALA A 51 -10.94 19.97 -19.48
N ALA A 52 -11.41 19.20 -20.45
CA ALA A 52 -12.53 18.28 -20.26
C ALA A 52 -12.13 17.06 -19.42
N SER A 53 -10.96 16.49 -19.68
CA SER A 53 -10.40 15.40 -18.87
C SER A 53 -10.09 15.85 -17.44
N ILE A 54 -9.50 17.02 -17.27
CA ILE A 54 -9.24 17.59 -15.95
C ILE A 54 -10.55 17.81 -15.19
N GLU A 55 -11.59 18.38 -15.81
CA GLU A 55 -12.88 18.61 -15.16
C GLU A 55 -13.55 17.30 -14.74
N LYS A 56 -13.47 16.24 -15.58
CA LYS A 56 -13.98 14.90 -15.26
C LYS A 56 -13.37 14.36 -13.97
N TRP A 57 -12.05 14.55 -13.76
CA TRP A 57 -11.31 13.96 -12.63
C TRP A 57 -11.08 14.93 -11.47
N ARG A 58 -11.47 16.17 -11.57
CA ARG A 58 -11.24 17.21 -10.55
C ARG A 58 -11.79 16.84 -9.16
N HIS A 59 -12.90 16.13 -9.10
CA HIS A 59 -13.51 15.70 -7.84
C HIS A 59 -12.68 14.61 -7.11
N TYR A 60 -11.76 13.97 -7.82
CA TYR A 60 -10.82 12.99 -7.30
C TYR A 60 -9.45 13.64 -7.19
N PHE A 61 -9.22 14.32 -6.05
CA PHE A 61 -8.12 15.29 -5.91
C PHE A 61 -6.73 14.71 -6.24
N SER A 62 -6.51 13.41 -6.02
CA SER A 62 -5.24 12.75 -6.33
C SER A 62 -5.14 12.28 -7.80
N CYS A 63 -6.22 12.37 -8.57
CA CYS A 63 -6.20 12.06 -10.00
C CYS A 63 -5.76 13.24 -10.86
N VAL A 64 -5.74 14.46 -10.33
CA VAL A 64 -5.27 15.65 -11.04
C VAL A 64 -4.15 16.30 -10.23
N VAL A 65 -2.95 16.31 -10.77
CA VAL A 65 -1.77 16.93 -10.16
C VAL A 65 -1.03 17.75 -11.21
N ASN A 66 -0.77 19.03 -10.92
CA ASN A 66 -0.11 19.96 -11.85
C ASN A 66 -0.81 20.01 -13.22
N ASP A 67 -2.15 20.12 -13.21
CA ASP A 67 -2.99 20.13 -14.41
C ASP A 67 -2.80 18.94 -15.36
N ARG A 68 -2.47 17.78 -14.80
CA ARG A 68 -2.34 16.51 -15.54
C ARG A 68 -3.05 15.38 -14.83
N ILE A 69 -3.64 14.49 -15.60
CA ILE A 69 -4.25 13.25 -15.09
C ILE A 69 -3.16 12.28 -14.62
N ARG A 70 -3.33 11.78 -13.40
CA ARG A 70 -2.43 10.82 -12.74
C ARG A 70 -3.15 9.54 -12.39
N GLN A 71 -2.39 8.44 -12.35
CA GLN A 71 -2.89 7.20 -11.79
C GLN A 71 -3.11 7.37 -10.29
N SER A 72 -4.36 7.33 -9.89
CA SER A 72 -4.78 7.19 -8.51
C SER A 72 -6.04 6.33 -8.48
N VAL A 73 -6.16 5.46 -7.48
CA VAL A 73 -7.24 4.49 -7.40
C VAL A 73 -8.03 4.72 -6.12
N TYR A 74 -9.30 5.00 -6.26
CA TYR A 74 -10.27 5.03 -5.17
C TYR A 74 -10.93 3.67 -5.09
N VAL A 75 -10.94 3.08 -3.92
CA VAL A 75 -11.37 1.70 -3.73
C VAL A 75 -12.57 1.58 -2.80
N ASP A 76 -13.46 0.65 -3.08
CA ASP A 76 -14.40 0.15 -2.08
C ASP A 76 -13.64 -0.82 -1.17
N PRO A 77 -13.48 -0.51 0.13
CA PRO A 77 -12.66 -1.33 1.03
C PRO A 77 -13.26 -2.71 1.31
N GLU A 78 -14.57 -2.88 1.19
CA GLU A 78 -15.20 -4.18 1.41
C GLU A 78 -14.99 -5.10 0.21
N LEU A 79 -15.16 -4.57 -1.00
CA LEU A 79 -14.86 -5.33 -2.23
C LEU A 79 -13.37 -5.63 -2.36
N LEU A 80 -12.51 -4.71 -1.95
CA LEU A 80 -11.06 -4.93 -1.93
C LEU A 80 -10.67 -6.11 -1.04
N LYS A 81 -11.28 -6.24 0.15
CA LYS A 81 -11.05 -7.40 1.03
C LYS A 81 -11.42 -8.72 0.35
N CYS A 82 -12.55 -8.75 -0.36
CA CYS A 82 -12.96 -9.94 -1.10
C CYS A 82 -11.96 -10.30 -2.20
N VAL A 83 -11.58 -9.32 -3.03
CA VAL A 83 -10.61 -9.52 -4.12
C VAL A 83 -9.26 -10.03 -3.59
N LEU A 84 -8.75 -9.43 -2.51
CA LEU A 84 -7.47 -9.86 -1.92
C LEU A 84 -7.56 -11.26 -1.30
N ASN A 85 -8.69 -11.63 -0.69
CA ASN A 85 -8.91 -12.98 -0.18
C ASN A 85 -8.92 -14.01 -1.31
N ASP A 86 -9.61 -13.72 -2.42
CA ASP A 86 -9.63 -14.59 -3.60
C ASP A 86 -8.22 -14.80 -4.16
N MET A 87 -7.42 -13.73 -4.27
CA MET A 87 -6.02 -13.83 -4.73
C MET A 87 -5.14 -14.69 -3.82
N VAL A 88 -5.33 -14.57 -2.51
CA VAL A 88 -4.61 -15.40 -1.52
C VAL A 88 -5.02 -16.87 -1.62
N GLU A 89 -6.32 -17.15 -1.77
CA GLU A 89 -6.85 -18.50 -1.92
C GLU A 89 -6.37 -19.14 -3.22
N GLU A 90 -6.45 -18.44 -4.35
CA GLU A 90 -5.94 -18.91 -5.65
C GLU A 90 -4.44 -19.24 -5.62
N ALA A 91 -3.67 -18.48 -4.85
CA ALA A 91 -2.23 -18.71 -4.66
C ALA A 91 -1.93 -19.86 -3.69
N GLY A 92 -2.94 -20.46 -3.06
CA GLY A 92 -2.78 -21.53 -2.09
C GLY A 92 -2.06 -21.11 -0.81
N ILE A 93 -2.14 -19.84 -0.45
CA ILE A 93 -1.46 -19.27 0.73
C ILE A 93 -2.29 -19.57 1.98
N LYS A 94 -1.63 -20.07 3.02
CA LYS A 94 -2.25 -20.24 4.33
C LYS A 94 -2.33 -18.89 5.05
N LEU A 95 -3.54 -18.33 5.14
CA LEU A 95 -3.81 -17.02 5.74
C LEU A 95 -4.19 -17.17 7.21
N TYR A 96 -3.63 -16.33 8.06
CA TYR A 96 -3.97 -16.20 9.47
C TYR A 96 -4.51 -14.80 9.73
N LEU A 97 -5.82 -14.63 9.66
CA LEU A 97 -6.49 -13.36 9.95
C LEU A 97 -6.56 -13.09 11.46
N HIS A 98 -6.72 -11.82 11.82
CA HIS A 98 -6.79 -11.38 13.23
C HIS A 98 -5.61 -11.89 14.07
N SER A 99 -4.43 -11.92 13.46
CA SER A 99 -3.20 -12.40 14.06
C SER A 99 -2.18 -11.27 14.13
N TRP A 100 -1.53 -11.13 15.26
CA TRP A 100 -0.55 -10.08 15.53
C TRP A 100 0.86 -10.68 15.51
N GLY A 101 1.71 -10.24 14.59
CA GLY A 101 3.12 -10.61 14.58
C GLY A 101 3.83 -9.99 15.78
N CYS A 102 4.33 -10.83 16.70
CA CYS A 102 4.87 -10.35 17.96
C CYS A 102 6.39 -10.28 17.96
N ARG A 103 7.06 -11.27 17.40
CA ARG A 103 8.53 -11.34 17.43
C ARG A 103 9.10 -12.38 16.48
N ALA A 104 10.35 -12.17 16.10
CA ALA A 104 11.13 -13.17 15.39
C ALA A 104 11.54 -14.33 16.30
N ILE A 105 11.68 -15.51 15.71
CA ILE A 105 12.42 -16.64 16.29
C ILE A 105 13.81 -16.60 15.69
N SER A 106 14.82 -16.29 16.51
CA SER A 106 16.21 -16.16 16.07
C SER A 106 17.07 -17.23 16.71
N GLU A 107 17.83 -17.95 15.91
CA GLU A 107 18.75 -18.99 16.33
C GLU A 107 20.09 -18.81 15.60
N GLY A 108 21.18 -18.65 16.32
CA GLY A 108 22.51 -18.48 15.75
C GLY A 108 22.66 -17.30 14.79
N GLY A 109 21.98 -16.17 15.07
CA GLY A 109 22.00 -14.96 14.22
C GLY A 109 21.14 -15.05 12.96
N ARG A 110 20.32 -16.10 12.84
CA ARG A 110 19.40 -16.30 11.71
C ARG A 110 17.95 -16.31 12.19
N VAL A 111 17.08 -15.62 11.47
CA VAL A 111 15.63 -15.72 11.67
C VAL A 111 15.15 -17.05 11.13
N SER A 112 14.47 -17.85 11.96
CA SER A 112 13.94 -19.19 11.65
C SER A 112 12.41 -19.24 11.70
N GLY A 113 11.74 -18.12 11.97
CA GLY A 113 10.29 -18.03 12.02
C GLY A 113 9.78 -16.82 12.76
N VAL A 114 8.49 -16.81 13.02
CA VAL A 114 7.77 -15.74 13.70
C VAL A 114 6.84 -16.29 14.78
N VAL A 115 6.75 -15.58 15.89
CA VAL A 115 5.71 -15.76 16.91
C VAL A 115 4.61 -14.76 16.67
N PHE A 116 3.37 -15.21 16.71
CA PHE A 116 2.20 -14.38 16.58
C PHE A 116 1.15 -14.71 17.67
N GLU A 117 0.29 -13.75 17.90
CA GLU A 117 -0.83 -13.86 18.85
C GLU A 117 -2.14 -13.81 18.10
N SER A 118 -3.09 -14.67 18.46
CA SER A 118 -4.45 -14.67 17.92
C SER A 118 -5.44 -14.98 19.05
N LYS A 119 -6.75 -15.06 18.73
CA LYS A 119 -7.76 -15.51 19.70
C LYS A 119 -7.52 -16.93 20.24
N GLU A 120 -6.80 -17.75 19.49
CA GLU A 120 -6.42 -19.11 19.89
C GLU A 120 -5.18 -19.14 20.80
N GLY A 121 -4.64 -17.96 21.12
CA GLY A 121 -3.44 -17.76 21.91
C GLY A 121 -2.18 -17.62 21.08
N ARG A 122 -1.04 -17.74 21.75
CA ARG A 122 0.29 -17.57 21.16
C ARG A 122 0.71 -18.79 20.39
N GLN A 123 1.10 -18.55 19.15
CA GLN A 123 1.53 -19.58 18.22
C GLN A 123 2.85 -19.18 17.54
N ALA A 124 3.48 -20.14 16.86
CA ALA A 124 4.71 -19.88 16.13
C ALA A 124 4.69 -20.61 14.78
N ILE A 125 5.24 -19.93 13.77
CA ILE A 125 5.48 -20.51 12.45
C ILE A 125 6.97 -20.50 12.19
N ARG A 126 7.53 -21.67 11.85
CA ARG A 126 8.89 -21.77 11.34
C ARG A 126 8.90 -21.61 9.83
N ALA A 127 9.86 -20.85 9.32
CA ALA A 127 10.00 -20.55 7.91
C ALA A 127 11.48 -20.53 7.49
N LYS A 128 11.73 -20.87 6.23
CA LYS A 128 13.08 -20.72 5.63
C LYS A 128 13.42 -19.26 5.37
N VAL A 129 12.40 -18.46 5.03
CA VAL A 129 12.48 -17.02 4.78
C VAL A 129 11.32 -16.36 5.51
N THR A 130 11.59 -15.26 6.20
CA THR A 130 10.57 -14.42 6.84
C THR A 130 10.63 -13.04 6.23
N ILE A 131 9.48 -12.54 5.77
CA ILE A 131 9.32 -11.17 5.26
C ILE A 131 8.52 -10.41 6.30
N ASP A 132 9.08 -9.29 6.77
CA ASP A 132 8.40 -8.40 7.70
C ASP A 132 7.60 -7.36 6.91
N GLY A 133 6.28 -7.45 7.00
CA GLY A 133 5.32 -6.51 6.46
C GLY A 133 4.43 -5.90 7.54
N THR A 134 4.89 -5.83 8.79
CA THR A 134 4.10 -5.36 9.92
C THR A 134 3.80 -3.85 9.90
N GLY A 135 4.42 -3.10 9.01
CA GLY A 135 4.29 -1.65 8.92
C GLY A 135 5.29 -0.90 9.79
N ASP A 136 5.43 -1.29 11.05
CA ASP A 136 6.39 -0.67 11.99
C ASP A 136 7.70 -1.47 12.14
N GLY A 137 7.84 -2.61 11.45
CA GLY A 137 9.04 -3.44 11.50
C GLY A 137 9.20 -4.23 12.79
N ASP A 138 8.10 -4.63 13.44
CA ASP A 138 8.11 -5.32 14.74
C ASP A 138 8.93 -6.61 14.73
N VAL A 139 8.82 -7.38 13.66
CA VAL A 139 9.56 -8.64 13.52
C VAL A 139 11.05 -8.37 13.32
N MET A 140 11.39 -7.40 12.47
CA MET A 140 12.74 -6.98 12.18
C MET A 140 13.43 -6.46 13.46
N ALA A 141 12.78 -5.58 14.21
CA ALA A 141 13.30 -5.02 15.45
C ALA A 141 13.58 -6.12 16.49
N THR A 142 12.64 -7.04 16.67
CA THR A 142 12.81 -8.18 17.60
C THR A 142 13.82 -9.22 17.13
N ALA A 143 14.15 -9.24 15.84
CA ALA A 143 15.25 -10.04 15.30
C ALA A 143 16.63 -9.47 15.61
N GLY A 144 16.71 -8.23 16.10
CA GLY A 144 17.96 -7.53 16.42
C GLY A 144 18.57 -6.81 15.23
N ALA A 145 17.81 -6.53 14.18
CA ALA A 145 18.26 -5.69 13.08
C ALA A 145 18.45 -4.24 13.58
N ALA A 146 19.46 -3.57 13.09
CA ALA A 146 19.65 -2.15 13.34
C ALA A 146 18.57 -1.35 12.59
N PHE A 147 18.00 -0.36 13.24
CA PHE A 147 17.01 0.54 12.65
C PHE A 147 17.20 1.95 13.18
N GLU A 148 16.82 2.92 12.38
CA GLU A 148 16.74 4.33 12.76
C GLU A 148 15.28 4.72 12.89
N GLY A 149 15.00 5.65 13.79
CA GLY A 149 13.66 6.11 14.11
C GLY A 149 13.36 5.98 15.59
N GLY A 150 12.50 6.79 16.08
CA GLY A 150 12.21 6.85 17.48
C GLY A 150 10.83 7.42 17.80
N TYR A 151 10.53 7.46 19.07
CA TYR A 151 9.31 8.06 19.60
C TYR A 151 9.40 9.59 19.72
N ASP A 152 10.57 10.17 19.47
CA ASP A 152 10.76 11.62 19.52
C ASP A 152 10.02 12.31 18.38
N VAL A 153 9.40 13.44 18.72
CA VAL A 153 8.54 14.20 17.79
C VAL A 153 9.32 14.67 16.55
N GLU A 154 10.63 14.88 16.69
CA GLU A 154 11.52 15.34 15.63
C GLU A 154 11.84 14.23 14.61
N ASP A 155 11.71 12.95 15.00
CA ASP A 155 11.99 11.79 14.15
C ASP A 155 10.77 11.26 13.40
N ARG A 156 9.62 11.91 13.52
CA ARG A 156 8.39 11.48 12.84
C ARG A 156 8.45 11.79 11.35
N SER A 157 8.42 10.75 10.54
CA SER A 157 8.44 10.84 9.09
C SER A 157 7.05 10.94 8.44
N ALA A 158 5.98 10.64 9.18
CA ALA A 158 4.62 10.65 8.68
C ALA A 158 3.65 11.43 9.56
N MET A 159 2.69 12.10 8.93
CA MET A 159 1.60 12.78 9.64
C MET A 159 0.56 11.76 10.11
N LEU A 160 -0.08 12.06 11.25
CA LEU A 160 -1.24 11.31 11.70
C LEU A 160 -2.44 11.66 10.81
N ALA A 161 -3.16 10.65 10.39
CA ALA A 161 -4.39 10.79 9.61
C ALA A 161 -5.52 9.95 10.24
N VAL A 162 -6.75 10.48 10.15
CA VAL A 162 -7.97 9.73 10.45
C VAL A 162 -8.70 9.53 9.14
N VAL A 163 -8.91 8.27 8.77
CA VAL A 163 -9.67 7.91 7.56
C VAL A 163 -11.01 7.35 8.00
N PHE A 164 -12.09 7.88 7.42
CA PHE A 164 -13.45 7.42 7.70
C PHE A 164 -14.30 7.46 6.44
N ARG A 165 -15.36 6.64 6.42
CA ARG A 165 -16.32 6.59 5.32
C ARG A 165 -17.61 7.29 5.75
N LEU A 166 -18.12 8.17 4.90
CA LEU A 166 -19.45 8.74 5.00
C LEU A 166 -20.35 8.07 3.96
N GLY A 167 -21.58 7.77 4.36
CA GLY A 167 -22.62 7.27 3.46
C GLY A 167 -23.80 8.23 3.43
N ASN A 168 -24.54 8.24 2.32
CA ASN A 168 -25.76 9.04 2.15
C ASN A 168 -25.59 10.56 2.37
N VAL A 169 -24.47 11.11 1.94
CA VAL A 169 -24.18 12.55 1.94
C VAL A 169 -24.42 13.16 0.59
#